data_60683fb9a5d1a50e3e30a015b4863f28
#
_entry.id   60683fb9a5d1a50e3e30a015b4863f28
#
_cell.length_a   1.000
_cell.length_b   1.000
_cell.length_c   1.000
_cell.angle_alpha   90.00
_cell.angle_beta   90.00
_cell.angle_gamma   90.00
#
_symmetry.space_group_name_H-M   'P 1'
#
loop_
_entity.id
_entity.type
_entity.pdbx_description
1 polymer ?
#
loop_
_entity_poly.entity_id
_entity_poly.type
_entity_poly.pdbx_seq_one_letter_code
_entity_poly.pdbx_strand_id
1 'polypeptide(L)'
;MFRKVLIANRGEIACRIAATLHEMGVRSVAVYSEADRGALHTRVCDEAQWIGAAEARDSYLNAEHVIAAAQACGAEAIHPGFGFLAENAAFAEAVEKAELTFIGPTAGQIRAMGDKREARKLAEGAGVPIVPGAEGVDAQALVRAANA
;
A
#
# COMPACT_ATOMS: atom_id res chain seq x y z
N MET A 1 -0.31 21.10 -1.58
CA MET A 1 -0.59 20.04 -2.59
C MET A 1 0.75 19.54 -3.09
N PHE A 2 0.93 18.24 -3.25
CA PHE A 2 2.18 17.66 -3.79
C PHE A 2 2.42 18.12 -5.23
N ARG A 3 3.68 18.26 -5.60
CA ARG A 3 4.09 18.54 -7.00
C ARG A 3 4.41 17.25 -7.76
N LYS A 4 4.88 16.21 -7.05
CA LYS A 4 5.28 14.93 -7.64
C LYS A 4 5.00 13.78 -6.66
N VAL A 5 4.36 12.72 -7.16
CA VAL A 5 4.01 11.52 -6.40
C VAL A 5 4.55 10.28 -7.11
N LEU A 6 5.26 9.42 -6.37
CA LEU A 6 5.65 8.11 -6.84
C LEU A 6 4.54 7.10 -6.55
N ILE A 7 4.20 6.28 -7.55
CA ILE A 7 3.18 5.23 -7.45
C ILE A 7 3.90 3.90 -7.23
N ALA A 8 3.88 3.40 -5.99
CA ALA A 8 4.54 2.15 -5.60
C ALA A 8 3.66 0.93 -5.94
N ASN A 9 3.25 0.83 -7.19
CA ASN A 9 2.41 -0.25 -7.71
C ASN A 9 2.60 -0.38 -9.23
N ARG A 10 1.86 -1.31 -9.85
CA ARG A 10 1.95 -1.62 -11.29
C ARG A 10 0.58 -1.81 -11.93
N GLY A 11 0.58 -2.00 -13.26
CA GLY A 11 -0.61 -2.39 -13.99
C GLY A 11 -1.72 -1.34 -13.97
N GLU A 12 -2.97 -1.80 -13.91
CA GLU A 12 -4.15 -0.93 -14.04
C GLU A 12 -4.27 0.08 -12.89
N ILE A 13 -3.97 -0.32 -11.65
CA ILE A 13 -4.08 0.58 -10.51
C ILE A 13 -3.07 1.75 -10.62
N ALA A 14 -1.86 1.49 -11.11
CA ALA A 14 -0.89 2.56 -11.33
C ALA A 14 -1.38 3.52 -12.43
N CYS A 15 -1.96 3.02 -13.51
CA CYS A 15 -2.58 3.86 -14.55
C CYS A 15 -3.74 4.71 -14.01
N ARG A 16 -4.61 4.11 -13.18
CA ARG A 16 -5.74 4.81 -12.57
C ARG A 16 -5.28 5.94 -11.66
N ILE A 17 -4.27 5.67 -10.80
CA ILE A 17 -3.72 6.71 -9.91
C ILE A 17 -3.07 7.83 -10.74
N ALA A 18 -2.28 7.47 -11.76
CA ALA A 18 -1.66 8.44 -12.65
C ALA A 18 -2.69 9.37 -13.30
N ALA A 19 -3.81 8.83 -13.79
CA ALA A 19 -4.88 9.64 -14.39
C ALA A 19 -5.41 10.69 -13.40
N THR A 20 -5.70 10.29 -12.15
CA THR A 20 -6.15 11.22 -11.11
C THR A 20 -5.09 12.27 -10.76
N LEU A 21 -3.81 11.88 -10.67
CA LEU A 21 -2.72 12.83 -10.43
C LEU A 21 -2.63 13.88 -11.55
N HIS A 22 -2.77 13.46 -12.81
CA HIS A 22 -2.77 14.37 -13.97
C HIS A 22 -3.96 15.35 -13.92
N GLU A 23 -5.16 14.88 -13.58
CA GLU A 23 -6.33 15.74 -13.39
C GLU A 23 -6.11 16.80 -12.29
N MET A 24 -5.33 16.43 -11.26
CA MET A 24 -4.95 17.34 -10.16
C MET A 24 -3.76 18.24 -10.50
N GLY A 25 -3.14 18.10 -11.65
CA GLY A 25 -1.92 18.83 -12.04
C GLY A 25 -0.67 18.38 -11.26
N VAL A 26 -0.65 17.14 -10.75
CA VAL A 26 0.44 16.55 -9.99
C VAL A 26 1.22 15.58 -10.88
N ARG A 27 2.54 15.71 -10.91
CA ARG A 27 3.39 14.80 -11.70
C ARG A 27 3.40 13.41 -11.09
N SER A 28 3.29 12.41 -11.95
CA SER A 28 3.26 10.99 -11.61
C SER A 28 4.59 10.30 -11.95
N VAL A 29 5.07 9.44 -11.05
CA VAL A 29 6.25 8.60 -11.27
C VAL A 29 5.85 7.14 -11.11
N ALA A 30 5.99 6.35 -12.17
CA ALA A 30 5.83 4.90 -12.10
C ALA A 30 7.10 4.25 -11.51
N VAL A 31 6.93 3.11 -10.83
CA VAL A 31 8.03 2.18 -10.60
C VAL A 31 7.83 0.93 -11.46
N TYR A 32 8.92 0.27 -11.86
CA TYR A 32 8.83 -0.97 -12.64
C TYR A 32 9.96 -1.94 -12.34
N SER A 33 9.61 -3.23 -12.33
CA SER A 33 10.58 -4.34 -12.33
C SER A 33 11.08 -4.61 -13.75
N GLU A 34 12.10 -5.44 -13.89
CA GLU A 34 12.60 -5.84 -15.22
C GLU A 34 11.51 -6.46 -16.11
N ALA A 35 10.57 -7.23 -15.51
CA ALA A 35 9.45 -7.83 -16.23
C ALA A 35 8.44 -6.82 -16.78
N ASP A 36 8.34 -5.65 -16.16
CA ASP A 36 7.38 -4.62 -16.53
C ASP A 36 8.00 -3.47 -17.35
N ARG A 37 9.23 -3.65 -17.83
CA ARG A 37 9.89 -2.68 -18.71
C ARG A 37 9.01 -2.41 -19.94
N GLY A 38 8.55 -1.17 -20.10
CA GLY A 38 7.64 -0.77 -21.18
C GLY A 38 6.16 -1.14 -20.99
N ALA A 39 5.76 -1.63 -19.82
CA ALA A 39 4.35 -1.82 -19.46
C ALA A 39 3.56 -0.50 -19.53
N LEU A 40 2.23 -0.57 -19.66
CA LEU A 40 1.40 0.61 -19.90
C LEU A 40 1.62 1.71 -18.85
N HIS A 41 1.66 1.37 -17.56
CA HIS A 41 1.82 2.33 -16.47
C HIS A 41 3.13 3.12 -16.57
N THR A 42 4.22 2.52 -17.11
CA THR A 42 5.50 3.22 -17.31
C THR A 42 5.47 4.25 -18.46
N ARG A 43 4.46 4.12 -19.33
CA ARG A 43 4.29 5.03 -20.51
C ARG A 43 3.25 6.12 -20.25
N VAL A 44 2.31 5.90 -19.33
CA VAL A 44 1.27 6.90 -19.01
C VAL A 44 1.67 7.83 -17.88
N CYS A 45 2.63 7.44 -17.02
CA CYS A 45 3.20 8.33 -16.03
C CYS A 45 4.21 9.30 -16.66
N ASP A 46 4.46 10.44 -16.01
CA ASP A 46 5.42 11.46 -16.48
C ASP A 46 6.86 10.97 -16.42
N GLU A 47 7.18 10.12 -15.46
CA GLU A 47 8.48 9.50 -15.25
C GLU A 47 8.32 8.02 -14.86
N ALA A 48 9.39 7.23 -15.07
CA ALA A 48 9.42 5.83 -14.63
C ALA A 48 10.79 5.49 -14.05
N GLN A 49 10.80 4.80 -12.90
CA GLN A 49 11.99 4.40 -12.17
C GLN A 49 12.08 2.88 -12.10
N TRP A 50 13.20 2.34 -12.50
CA TRP A 50 13.50 0.91 -12.33
C TRP A 50 13.78 0.60 -10.85
N ILE A 51 13.19 -0.47 -10.31
CA ILE A 51 13.30 -0.83 -8.90
C ILE A 51 13.82 -2.24 -8.64
N GLY A 52 14.23 -2.97 -9.66
CA GLY A 52 14.86 -4.28 -9.46
C GLY A 52 14.44 -5.36 -10.46
N ALA A 53 14.80 -6.60 -10.11
CA ALA A 53 14.55 -7.79 -10.90
C ALA A 53 13.06 -8.08 -11.08
N ALA A 54 12.73 -9.11 -11.88
CA ALA A 54 11.35 -9.47 -12.23
C ALA A 54 10.52 -9.92 -11.01
N GLU A 55 11.13 -10.59 -10.06
CA GLU A 55 10.49 -11.08 -8.85
C GLU A 55 10.03 -9.93 -7.96
N ALA A 56 8.79 -10.03 -7.46
CA ALA A 56 8.20 -8.96 -6.63
C ALA A 56 8.99 -8.69 -5.35
N ARG A 57 9.58 -9.72 -4.71
CA ARG A 57 10.39 -9.57 -3.50
C ARG A 57 11.65 -8.71 -3.73
N ASP A 58 12.18 -8.74 -4.95
CA ASP A 58 13.42 -8.04 -5.34
C ASP A 58 13.12 -6.69 -6.02
N SER A 59 11.84 -6.29 -6.10
CA SER A 59 11.35 -5.06 -6.72
C SER A 59 10.19 -4.44 -5.93
N TYR A 60 8.93 -4.76 -6.24
CA TYR A 60 7.74 -4.13 -5.67
C TYR A 60 7.54 -4.35 -4.17
N LEU A 61 8.10 -5.41 -3.59
CA LEU A 61 8.08 -5.70 -2.14
C LEU A 61 9.37 -5.25 -1.44
N ASN A 62 10.32 -4.68 -2.16
CA ASN A 62 11.53 -4.11 -1.60
C ASN A 62 11.31 -2.64 -1.23
N ALA A 63 11.03 -2.39 0.04
CA ALA A 63 10.77 -1.05 0.56
C ALA A 63 11.92 -0.06 0.31
N GLU A 64 13.16 -0.53 0.45
CA GLU A 64 14.36 0.31 0.27
C GLU A 64 14.49 0.79 -1.18
N HIS A 65 14.27 -0.11 -2.16
CA HIS A 65 14.32 0.25 -3.58
C HIS A 65 13.23 1.26 -3.96
N VAL A 66 12.01 1.09 -3.42
CA VAL A 66 10.90 2.02 -3.67
C VAL A 66 11.19 3.38 -3.08
N ILE A 67 11.69 3.45 -1.84
CA ILE A 67 12.02 4.73 -1.17
C ILE A 67 13.20 5.40 -1.90
N ALA A 68 14.25 4.66 -2.24
CA ALA A 68 15.37 5.20 -2.99
C ALA A 68 14.95 5.77 -4.35
N ALA A 69 14.05 5.10 -5.06
CA ALA A 69 13.49 5.61 -6.32
C ALA A 69 12.71 6.91 -6.12
N ALA A 70 11.92 7.03 -5.02
CA ALA A 70 11.18 8.24 -4.71
C ALA A 70 12.11 9.43 -4.41
N GLN A 71 13.16 9.20 -3.63
CA GLN A 71 14.17 10.21 -3.33
C GLN A 71 14.94 10.63 -4.58
N ALA A 72 15.38 9.65 -5.40
CA ALA A 72 16.15 9.91 -6.62
C ALA A 72 15.39 10.76 -7.64
N CYS A 73 14.07 10.58 -7.78
CA CYS A 73 13.25 11.37 -8.69
C CYS A 73 12.70 12.66 -8.06
N GLY A 74 12.94 12.90 -6.77
CA GLY A 74 12.42 14.06 -6.04
C GLY A 74 10.90 14.04 -5.85
N ALA A 75 10.32 12.85 -5.67
CA ALA A 75 8.92 12.72 -5.25
C ALA A 75 8.74 13.23 -3.81
N GLU A 76 7.61 13.83 -3.52
CA GLU A 76 7.27 14.35 -2.19
C GLU A 76 6.40 13.36 -1.40
N ALA A 77 5.77 12.41 -2.12
CA ALA A 77 4.90 11.40 -1.54
C ALA A 77 4.96 10.08 -2.32
N ILE A 78 4.56 9.00 -1.64
CA ILE A 78 4.42 7.66 -2.21
C ILE A 78 2.96 7.23 -2.07
N HIS A 79 2.32 6.88 -3.20
CA HIS A 79 1.01 6.23 -3.23
C HIS A 79 1.20 4.72 -3.42
N PRO A 80 0.87 3.88 -2.44
CA PRO A 80 1.15 2.44 -2.50
C PRO A 80 0.15 1.67 -3.39
N GLY A 81 -0.96 2.28 -3.80
CA GLY A 81 -2.06 1.58 -4.45
C GLY A 81 -2.75 0.61 -3.51
N PHE A 82 -2.94 -0.64 -3.95
CA PHE A 82 -3.42 -1.75 -3.13
C PHE A 82 -2.52 -2.99 -3.29
N GLY A 83 -2.54 -3.92 -2.30
CA GLY A 83 -1.61 -5.05 -2.28
C GLY A 83 -0.16 -4.62 -2.09
N PHE A 84 0.80 -5.46 -2.41
CA PHE A 84 2.23 -5.22 -2.21
C PHE A 84 2.55 -4.60 -0.83
N LEU A 85 3.00 -3.37 -0.80
CA LEU A 85 3.39 -2.65 0.42
C LEU A 85 2.26 -1.78 1.02
N ALA A 86 1.05 -1.76 0.40
CA ALA A 86 -0.03 -0.88 0.84
C ALA A 86 -0.51 -1.13 2.28
N GLU A 87 -0.44 -2.38 2.73
CA GLU A 87 -0.84 -2.80 4.09
C GLU A 87 0.37 -3.11 4.98
N ASN A 88 1.56 -2.63 4.60
CA ASN A 88 2.79 -2.85 5.36
C ASN A 88 3.09 -1.65 6.26
N ALA A 89 2.83 -1.80 7.56
CA ALA A 89 3.07 -0.73 8.54
C ALA A 89 4.54 -0.31 8.65
N ALA A 90 5.48 -1.27 8.49
CA ALA A 90 6.91 -0.95 8.52
C ALA A 90 7.33 -0.12 7.30
N PHE A 91 6.71 -0.36 6.14
CA PHE A 91 6.94 0.46 4.96
C PHE A 91 6.41 1.88 5.15
N ALA A 92 5.19 2.05 5.69
CA ALA A 92 4.65 3.37 5.98
C ALA A 92 5.57 4.16 6.92
N GLU A 93 6.08 3.53 7.99
CA GLU A 93 7.06 4.16 8.88
C GLU A 93 8.39 4.50 8.19
N ALA A 94 8.86 3.62 7.30
CA ALA A 94 10.11 3.86 6.58
C ALA A 94 9.98 5.04 5.60
N VAL A 95 8.82 5.19 4.95
CA VAL A 95 8.50 6.34 4.09
C VAL A 95 8.52 7.64 4.89
N GLU A 96 7.85 7.67 6.06
CA GLU A 96 7.83 8.85 6.94
C GLU A 96 9.24 9.20 7.46
N LYS A 97 10.04 8.19 7.86
CA LYS A 97 11.44 8.39 8.28
C LYS A 97 12.34 8.93 7.16
N ALA A 98 11.99 8.65 5.92
CA ALA A 98 12.68 9.18 4.73
C ALA A 98 12.21 10.60 4.35
N GLU A 99 11.43 11.26 5.22
CA GLU A 99 10.84 12.60 5.01
C GLU A 99 9.90 12.67 3.80
N LEU A 100 9.30 11.54 3.43
CA LEU A 100 8.29 11.41 2.39
C LEU A 100 6.90 11.23 3.02
N THR A 101 5.86 11.66 2.32
CA THR A 101 4.49 11.41 2.77
C THR A 101 3.99 10.05 2.25
N PHE A 102 3.55 9.18 3.14
CA PHE A 102 2.80 7.98 2.76
C PHE A 102 1.34 8.34 2.50
N ILE A 103 0.85 8.15 1.27
CA ILE A 103 -0.56 8.42 0.93
C ILE A 103 -1.39 7.20 1.33
N GLY A 104 -1.92 7.22 2.54
CA GLY A 104 -2.67 6.13 3.13
C GLY A 104 -2.89 6.31 4.63
N PRO A 105 -3.37 5.26 5.32
CA PRO A 105 -3.50 5.28 6.76
C PRO A 105 -2.13 5.32 7.45
N THR A 106 -2.09 5.78 8.69
CA THR A 106 -0.85 5.75 9.50
C THR A 106 -0.41 4.32 9.77
N ALA A 107 0.87 4.12 10.05
CA ALA A 107 1.39 2.79 10.40
C ALA A 107 0.66 2.15 11.60
N GLY A 108 0.24 2.96 12.58
CA GLY A 108 -0.58 2.50 13.72
C GLY A 108 -1.95 1.99 13.28
N GLN A 109 -2.62 2.71 12.37
CA GLN A 109 -3.90 2.28 11.80
C GLN A 109 -3.76 1.01 10.97
N ILE A 110 -2.69 0.88 10.17
CA ILE A 110 -2.41 -0.34 9.40
C ILE A 110 -2.25 -1.53 10.34
N ARG A 111 -1.50 -1.41 11.42
CA ARG A 111 -1.33 -2.50 12.41
C ARG A 111 -2.65 -2.88 13.08
N ALA A 112 -3.41 -1.90 13.53
CA ALA A 112 -4.69 -2.12 14.22
C ALA A 112 -5.71 -2.83 13.30
N MET A 113 -5.76 -2.48 12.01
CA MET A 113 -6.68 -3.09 11.04
C MET A 113 -6.14 -4.40 10.44
N GLY A 114 -4.83 -4.64 10.51
CA GLY A 114 -4.20 -5.85 10.01
C GLY A 114 -4.44 -7.10 10.88
N ASP A 115 -4.70 -6.93 12.17
CA ASP A 115 -5.12 -8.02 13.07
C ASP A 115 -6.65 -8.11 13.07
N LYS A 116 -7.19 -9.26 12.63
CA LYS A 116 -8.65 -9.45 12.53
C LYS A 116 -9.38 -9.30 13.87
N ARG A 117 -8.75 -9.66 14.99
CA ARG A 117 -9.36 -9.55 16.33
C ARG A 117 -9.37 -8.11 16.80
N GLU A 118 -8.26 -7.41 16.61
CA GLU A 118 -8.18 -5.99 16.97
C GLU A 118 -9.10 -5.14 16.07
N ALA A 119 -9.13 -5.39 14.78
CA ALA A 119 -10.04 -4.73 13.84
C ALA A 119 -11.51 -4.93 14.22
N ARG A 120 -11.89 -6.15 14.64
CA ARG A 120 -13.24 -6.47 15.12
C ARG A 120 -13.59 -5.69 16.38
N LYS A 121 -12.71 -5.67 17.38
CA LYS A 121 -12.91 -4.90 18.64
C LYS A 121 -13.05 -3.40 18.36
N LEU A 122 -12.23 -2.86 17.45
CA LEU A 122 -12.33 -1.47 17.05
C LEU A 122 -13.67 -1.16 16.39
N ALA A 123 -14.12 -2.01 15.46
CA ALA A 123 -15.41 -1.86 14.80
C ALA A 123 -16.58 -1.90 15.80
N GLU A 124 -16.55 -2.87 16.72
CA GLU A 124 -17.56 -3.02 17.78
C GLU A 124 -17.59 -1.78 18.70
N GLY A 125 -16.41 -1.33 19.15
CA GLY A 125 -16.27 -0.14 19.98
C GLY A 125 -16.72 1.15 19.29
N ALA A 126 -16.66 1.19 17.96
CA ALA A 126 -17.15 2.29 17.13
C ALA A 126 -18.65 2.18 16.77
N GLY A 127 -19.36 1.15 17.29
CA GLY A 127 -20.77 0.90 16.99
C GLY A 127 -21.04 0.41 15.56
N VAL A 128 -20.03 -0.06 14.84
CA VAL A 128 -20.18 -0.65 13.50
C VAL A 128 -20.74 -2.06 13.65
N PRO A 129 -21.82 -2.44 12.94
CA PRO A 129 -22.34 -3.80 12.96
C PRO A 129 -21.29 -4.80 12.51
N ILE A 130 -21.06 -5.83 13.31
CA ILE A 130 -20.11 -6.90 13.02
C ILE A 130 -20.86 -8.22 12.80
N VAL A 131 -20.32 -9.08 11.95
CA VAL A 131 -20.84 -10.44 11.78
C VAL A 131 -20.64 -11.21 13.08
N PRO A 132 -21.68 -11.91 13.63
CA PRO A 132 -21.50 -12.77 14.79
C PRO A 132 -20.34 -13.76 14.59
N GLY A 133 -19.54 -13.96 15.61
CA GLY A 133 -18.39 -14.84 15.52
C GLY A 133 -17.82 -15.12 16.90
N ALA A 134 -17.14 -16.25 17.07
CA ALA A 134 -16.50 -16.63 18.31
C ALA A 134 -14.98 -16.56 18.19
N GLU A 135 -14.35 -16.06 19.24
CA GLU A 135 -12.92 -16.20 19.45
C GLU A 135 -12.71 -17.47 20.28
N GLY A 136 -12.44 -18.59 19.60
CA GLY A 136 -12.18 -19.86 20.25
C GLY A 136 -10.71 -20.22 20.18
N VAL A 137 -10.16 -20.60 21.32
CA VAL A 137 -8.81 -21.19 21.40
C VAL A 137 -8.83 -22.72 21.30
N ASP A 138 -10.01 -23.34 21.33
CA ASP A 138 -10.19 -24.78 21.19
C ASP A 138 -11.38 -25.14 20.28
N ALA A 139 -11.33 -26.34 19.71
CA ALA A 139 -12.36 -26.84 18.82
C ALA A 139 -13.75 -26.98 19.48
N GLN A 140 -13.82 -27.25 20.76
CA GLN A 140 -15.09 -27.40 21.48
C GLN A 140 -15.77 -26.04 21.69
N ALA A 141 -15.00 -24.97 21.96
CA ALA A 141 -15.52 -23.63 22.07
C ALA A 141 -16.10 -23.17 20.74
N LEU A 142 -15.40 -23.46 19.62
CA LEU A 142 -15.88 -23.13 18.28
C LEU A 142 -17.16 -23.88 17.90
N VAL A 143 -17.27 -25.16 18.23
CA VAL A 143 -18.51 -25.96 18.01
C VAL A 143 -19.68 -25.42 18.83
N ARG A 144 -19.47 -25.05 20.10
CA ARG A 144 -20.54 -24.44 20.92
C ARG A 144 -21.03 -23.11 20.32
N ALA A 145 -20.10 -22.26 19.85
CA ALA A 145 -20.45 -20.98 19.26
C ALA A 145 -21.17 -21.12 17.90
N ALA A 146 -20.84 -22.15 17.12
CA ALA A 146 -21.51 -22.43 15.83
C ALA A 146 -22.95 -22.96 16.00
N ASN A 147 -23.29 -23.51 17.16
CA ASN A 147 -24.61 -24.07 17.48
C ASN A 147 -25.51 -23.10 18.28
N ALA A 148 -25.05 -21.91 18.57
CA ALA A 148 -25.78 -20.84 19.26
C ALA A 148 -26.37 -19.83 18.27
#